data_83f7da424447c5f820b82900b2c23845
#
_entry.id   83f7da424447c5f820b82900b2c23845
#
_cell.length_a   1.000
_cell.length_b   1.000
_cell.length_c   1.000
_cell.angle_alpha   90.00
_cell.angle_beta   90.00
_cell.angle_gamma   90.00
#
_symmetry.space_group_name_H-M   'P 1'
#
loop_
_entity.id
_entity.type
_entity.pdbx_description
1 polymer ?
#
loop_
_entity_poly.entity_id
_entity_poly.type
_entity_poly.pdbx_seq_one_letter_code
_entity_poly.pdbx_strand_id
1 'polypeptide(L)'
;EWEIKNSDGLIGYPSFLPQKNYNQSVAQASYRILTPADNPCRYRTINMQAEVSQQQTADGNWLTEVKVQSLPAIQKEPYNPALSELLPRIYFTPRNFSFEGTKGSMDNWQTYGAWQYQLLNGRDQIPPTLKEELQRRTANCNTTYEKIAAVYQYLASTTRYVSIQLGIGGLQ
;
A
#
# COMPACT_ATOMS: atom_id res chain seq x y z
N GLU A 1 -12.11 5.48 -24.70
CA GLU A 1 -10.97 6.12 -24.03
C GLU A 1 -11.49 6.89 -22.82
N TRP A 2 -10.85 6.74 -21.69
CA TRP A 2 -11.21 7.45 -20.47
C TRP A 2 -9.92 7.89 -19.76
N GLU A 3 -9.94 9.05 -19.13
CA GLU A 3 -8.82 9.64 -18.41
C GLU A 3 -9.22 9.85 -16.95
N ILE A 4 -8.35 9.44 -16.03
CA ILE A 4 -8.48 9.75 -14.61
C ILE A 4 -7.32 10.66 -14.23
N LYS A 5 -7.63 11.81 -13.68
CA LYS A 5 -6.64 12.73 -13.13
C LYS A 5 -6.71 12.72 -11.60
N ASN A 6 -5.68 12.17 -10.97
CA ASN A 6 -5.51 12.20 -9.53
C ASN A 6 -4.48 13.26 -9.17
N SER A 7 -4.88 14.24 -8.37
CA SER A 7 -3.98 15.29 -7.86
C SER A 7 -3.30 14.91 -6.55
N ASP A 8 -3.87 13.95 -5.82
CA ASP A 8 -3.40 13.50 -4.52
C ASP A 8 -3.82 12.03 -4.28
N GLY A 9 -3.21 11.36 -3.30
CA GLY A 9 -3.59 10.01 -2.90
C GLY A 9 -3.00 8.88 -3.75
N LEU A 10 -2.11 9.17 -4.71
CA LEU A 10 -1.50 8.14 -5.54
C LEU A 10 -0.23 7.58 -4.91
N ILE A 11 -0.38 6.54 -4.11
CA ILE A 11 0.74 5.80 -3.48
C ILE A 11 1.31 4.73 -4.42
N GLY A 12 0.53 4.24 -5.38
CA GLY A 12 0.97 3.24 -6.35
C GLY A 12 0.24 3.39 -7.68
N TYR A 13 0.91 2.98 -8.75
CA TYR A 13 0.30 2.90 -10.07
C TYR A 13 -0.42 1.55 -10.24
N PRO A 14 -1.40 1.44 -11.17
CA PRO A 14 -1.99 0.16 -11.50
C PRO A 14 -0.92 -0.86 -11.88
N SER A 15 -1.00 -2.05 -11.32
CA SER A 15 -0.07 -3.14 -11.66
C SER A 15 -0.41 -3.72 -13.04
N PHE A 16 0.62 -4.15 -13.76
CA PHE A 16 0.46 -4.86 -15.00
C PHE A 16 0.35 -6.36 -14.75
N LEU A 17 -0.78 -6.95 -15.14
CA LEU A 17 -1.06 -8.38 -15.10
C LEU A 17 -1.34 -8.86 -16.53
N PRO A 18 -0.34 -9.34 -17.26
CA PRO A 18 -0.53 -9.78 -18.64
C PRO A 18 -1.40 -11.05 -18.74
N GLN A 19 -1.41 -11.88 -17.72
CA GLN A 19 -2.17 -13.12 -17.63
C GLN A 19 -3.01 -13.12 -16.35
N LYS A 20 -4.29 -13.55 -16.45
CA LYS A 20 -5.24 -13.42 -15.33
C LYS A 20 -5.85 -14.73 -14.89
N ASN A 21 -5.80 -15.76 -15.72
CA ASN A 21 -6.49 -17.03 -15.49
C ASN A 21 -5.60 -18.23 -15.79
N TYR A 22 -5.96 -19.38 -15.24
CA TYR A 22 -5.43 -20.67 -15.67
C TYR A 22 -5.78 -20.96 -17.15
N ASN A 23 -4.96 -21.76 -17.78
CA ASN A 23 -5.14 -22.22 -19.17
C ASN A 23 -5.21 -21.09 -20.21
N GLN A 24 -4.64 -19.93 -19.87
CA GLN A 24 -4.57 -18.78 -20.75
C GLN A 24 -3.11 -18.51 -21.10
N SER A 25 -2.74 -18.66 -22.37
CA SER A 25 -1.46 -18.18 -22.88
C SER A 25 -1.57 -16.75 -23.37
N VAL A 26 -0.46 -16.03 -23.39
CA VAL A 26 -0.39 -14.64 -23.89
C VAL A 26 0.67 -14.56 -24.97
N ALA A 27 0.24 -14.30 -26.21
CA ALA A 27 1.15 -14.12 -27.32
C ALA A 27 1.99 -12.84 -27.18
N GLN A 28 1.33 -11.74 -26.85
CA GLN A 28 1.97 -10.45 -26.62
C GLN A 28 1.11 -9.59 -25.68
N ALA A 29 1.77 -8.85 -24.78
CA ALA A 29 1.13 -7.81 -23.98
C ALA A 29 2.12 -6.65 -23.79
N SER A 30 1.60 -5.44 -23.71
CA SER A 30 2.39 -4.25 -23.41
C SER A 30 1.69 -3.35 -22.42
N TYR A 31 2.50 -2.58 -21.69
CA TYR A 31 2.00 -1.61 -20.72
C TYR A 31 2.90 -0.37 -20.73
N ARG A 32 2.31 0.80 -20.64
CA ARG A 32 3.02 2.07 -20.67
C ARG A 32 2.61 2.94 -19.50
N ILE A 33 3.58 3.55 -18.85
CA ILE A 33 3.38 4.57 -17.81
C ILE A 33 4.17 5.80 -18.21
N LEU A 34 3.51 6.94 -18.22
CA LEU A 34 4.14 8.24 -18.35
C LEU A 34 4.14 8.91 -16.97
N THR A 35 5.33 9.32 -16.51
CA THR A 35 5.49 9.94 -15.19
C THR A 35 6.26 11.27 -15.31
N PRO A 36 6.06 12.21 -14.37
CA PRO A 36 6.76 13.49 -14.37
C PRO A 36 8.29 13.35 -14.39
N ALA A 37 8.98 14.36 -14.92
CA ALA A 37 10.43 14.41 -15.03
C ALA A 37 11.16 14.20 -13.69
N ASP A 38 10.62 14.74 -12.62
CA ASP A 38 11.16 14.71 -11.26
C ASP A 38 10.75 13.47 -10.46
N ASN A 39 9.86 12.62 -11.02
CA ASN A 39 9.31 11.47 -10.30
C ASN A 39 9.21 10.22 -11.18
N PRO A 40 10.33 9.67 -11.68
CA PRO A 40 10.32 8.45 -12.47
C PRO A 40 9.76 7.28 -11.66
N CYS A 41 8.96 6.42 -12.31
CA CYS A 41 8.42 5.27 -11.62
C CYS A 41 9.49 4.21 -11.32
N ARG A 42 9.31 3.50 -10.22
CA ARG A 42 10.05 2.27 -9.88
C ARG A 42 9.17 1.08 -10.20
N TYR A 43 9.78 -0.05 -10.49
CA TYR A 43 9.03 -1.26 -10.79
C TYR A 43 9.68 -2.51 -10.18
N ARG A 44 8.86 -3.53 -9.99
CA ARG A 44 9.28 -4.87 -9.54
C ARG A 44 8.52 -5.94 -10.30
N THR A 45 9.23 -6.86 -10.94
CA THR A 45 8.67 -8.02 -11.63
C THR A 45 8.49 -9.19 -10.67
N ILE A 46 7.41 -9.93 -10.83
CA ILE A 46 7.08 -11.15 -10.07
C ILE A 46 6.71 -12.24 -11.08
N ASN A 47 7.28 -13.41 -10.92
CA ASN A 47 7.01 -14.64 -11.72
C ASN A 47 7.13 -14.44 -13.24
N MET A 48 7.92 -13.50 -13.68
CA MET A 48 8.17 -13.29 -15.10
C MET A 48 9.47 -12.55 -15.34
N GLN A 49 10.02 -12.76 -16.52
CA GLN A 49 10.98 -11.86 -17.12
C GLN A 49 10.26 -10.96 -18.12
N ALA A 50 10.53 -9.67 -18.08
CA ALA A 50 9.95 -8.69 -18.97
C ALA A 50 11.03 -7.75 -19.48
N GLU A 51 10.90 -7.35 -20.74
CA GLU A 51 11.68 -6.25 -21.28
C GLU A 51 11.08 -4.94 -20.80
N VAL A 52 11.79 -4.21 -19.95
CA VAL A 52 11.38 -2.91 -19.41
C VAL A 52 12.36 -1.86 -19.89
N SER A 53 11.85 -0.88 -20.61
CA SER A 53 12.61 0.30 -21.02
C SER A 53 12.09 1.55 -20.32
N GLN A 54 13.02 2.44 -19.97
CA GLN A 54 12.70 3.77 -19.43
C GLN A 54 13.45 4.81 -20.23
N GLN A 55 12.73 5.78 -20.76
CA GLN A 55 13.31 6.86 -21.58
C GLN A 55 12.60 8.18 -21.33
N GLN A 56 13.32 9.28 -21.48
CA GLN A 56 12.69 10.60 -21.45
C GLN A 56 12.01 10.90 -22.78
N THR A 57 10.83 11.48 -22.69
CA THR A 57 10.12 12.05 -23.84
C THR A 57 10.67 13.44 -24.19
N ALA A 58 10.28 13.98 -25.35
CA ALA A 58 10.67 15.33 -25.74
C ALA A 58 10.26 16.41 -24.73
N ASP A 59 9.15 16.17 -24.00
CA ASP A 59 8.65 17.06 -22.93
C ASP A 59 9.35 16.85 -21.58
N GLY A 60 10.39 16.01 -21.54
CA GLY A 60 11.16 15.72 -20.34
C GLY A 60 10.55 14.70 -19.39
N ASN A 61 9.33 14.24 -19.62
CA ASN A 61 8.69 13.22 -18.81
C ASN A 61 9.35 11.84 -18.98
N TRP A 62 9.13 10.92 -18.05
CA TRP A 62 9.61 9.54 -18.16
C TRP A 62 8.53 8.64 -18.74
N LEU A 63 8.83 7.98 -19.87
CA LEU A 63 8.04 6.89 -20.40
C LEU A 63 8.68 5.56 -19.97
N THR A 64 7.94 4.78 -19.19
CA THR A 64 8.26 3.39 -18.88
C THR A 64 7.41 2.49 -19.76
N GLU A 65 8.01 1.69 -20.59
CA GLU A 65 7.33 0.71 -21.45
C GLU A 65 7.73 -0.70 -21.05
N VAL A 66 6.74 -1.57 -20.95
CA VAL A 66 6.91 -3.02 -20.71
C VAL A 66 6.38 -3.79 -21.89
N LYS A 67 7.17 -4.74 -22.36
CA LYS A 67 6.78 -5.72 -23.38
C LYS A 67 6.98 -7.13 -22.87
N VAL A 68 5.97 -7.94 -23.09
CA VAL A 68 5.97 -9.35 -22.76
C VAL A 68 5.52 -10.13 -23.97
N GLN A 69 6.23 -11.22 -24.27
CA GLN A 69 5.92 -12.09 -25.39
C GLN A 69 5.92 -13.55 -24.93
N SER A 70 5.04 -14.34 -25.54
CA SER A 70 5.04 -15.79 -25.43
C SER A 70 4.98 -16.33 -23.99
N LEU A 71 4.05 -15.79 -23.16
CA LEU A 71 3.79 -16.41 -21.85
C LEU A 71 3.00 -17.71 -22.03
N PRO A 72 3.53 -18.85 -21.55
CA PRO A 72 2.81 -20.11 -21.57
C PRO A 72 1.59 -20.07 -20.62
N ALA A 73 0.60 -20.92 -20.90
CA ALA A 73 -0.54 -21.07 -20.00
C ALA A 73 -0.10 -21.72 -18.68
N ILE A 74 -0.55 -21.16 -17.57
CA ILE A 74 -0.41 -21.78 -16.25
C ILE A 74 -1.48 -22.87 -16.15
N GLN A 75 -1.06 -24.10 -15.96
CA GLN A 75 -1.98 -25.23 -15.80
C GLN A 75 -2.50 -25.29 -14.36
N LYS A 76 -3.79 -25.63 -14.23
CA LYS A 76 -4.36 -25.89 -12.91
C LYS A 76 -4.02 -27.32 -12.51
N GLU A 77 -3.32 -27.47 -11.41
CA GLU A 77 -2.95 -28.76 -10.83
C GLU A 77 -3.53 -28.90 -9.41
N PRO A 78 -3.76 -30.14 -8.94
CA PRO A 78 -4.11 -30.37 -7.55
C PRO A 78 -3.03 -29.82 -6.61
N TYR A 79 -3.45 -29.18 -5.52
CA TYR A 79 -2.54 -28.59 -4.50
C TYR A 79 -1.66 -27.43 -4.98
N ASN A 80 -1.97 -26.80 -6.10
CA ASN A 80 -1.29 -25.57 -6.51
C ASN A 80 -1.43 -24.50 -5.43
N PRO A 81 -0.42 -23.62 -5.27
CA PRO A 81 -0.58 -22.35 -4.58
C PRO A 81 -1.74 -21.53 -5.14
N ALA A 82 -2.16 -20.51 -4.41
CA ALA A 82 -3.19 -19.60 -4.92
C ALA A 82 -2.77 -19.01 -6.28
N LEU A 83 -3.72 -18.90 -7.22
CA LEU A 83 -3.40 -18.38 -8.57
C LEU A 83 -2.69 -17.02 -8.50
N SER A 84 -3.06 -16.18 -7.55
CA SER A 84 -2.43 -14.87 -7.31
C SER A 84 -0.94 -14.95 -7.01
N GLU A 85 -0.44 -16.08 -6.50
CA GLU A 85 0.98 -16.30 -6.22
C GLU A 85 1.75 -16.78 -7.46
N LEU A 86 1.04 -17.38 -8.42
CA LEU A 86 1.62 -17.92 -9.66
C LEU A 86 1.61 -16.91 -10.80
N LEU A 87 0.68 -15.97 -10.78
CA LEU A 87 0.49 -15.03 -11.88
C LEU A 87 1.71 -14.12 -12.11
N PRO A 88 2.11 -13.95 -13.39
CA PRO A 88 3.09 -12.94 -13.77
C PRO A 88 2.55 -11.54 -13.49
N ARG A 89 3.37 -10.69 -12.87
CA ARG A 89 2.96 -9.35 -12.46
C ARG A 89 4.11 -8.37 -12.43
N ILE A 90 3.82 -7.12 -12.73
CA ILE A 90 4.74 -6.01 -12.47
C ILE A 90 4.01 -4.97 -11.61
N TYR A 91 4.63 -4.65 -10.49
CA TYR A 91 4.22 -3.52 -9.64
C TYR A 91 4.96 -2.27 -10.06
N PHE A 92 4.26 -1.14 -10.03
CA PHE A 92 4.82 0.17 -10.29
C PHE A 92 4.49 1.11 -9.15
N THR A 93 5.47 1.92 -8.75
CA THR A 93 5.28 2.91 -7.68
C THR A 93 5.94 4.22 -8.07
N PRO A 94 5.38 5.38 -7.67
CA PRO A 94 6.10 6.64 -7.71
C PRO A 94 7.28 6.58 -6.72
N ARG A 95 8.30 7.38 -6.95
CA ARG A 95 9.36 7.59 -5.98
C ARG A 95 8.87 8.45 -4.82
N ASN A 96 8.25 9.57 -5.17
CA ASN A 96 7.64 10.49 -4.23
C ASN A 96 6.13 10.54 -4.46
N PHE A 97 5.38 10.72 -3.39
CA PHE A 97 3.93 10.79 -3.45
C PHE A 97 3.41 11.87 -2.48
N SER A 98 2.19 12.31 -2.71
CA SER A 98 1.43 13.13 -1.77
C SER A 98 0.16 12.35 -1.40
N PHE A 99 -0.19 12.38 -0.12
CA PHE A 99 -1.39 11.76 0.37
C PHE A 99 -2.01 12.60 1.49
N GLU A 100 -3.26 13.03 1.33
CA GLU A 100 -3.97 13.88 2.29
C GLU A 100 -3.13 15.11 2.70
N GLY A 101 -2.53 15.77 1.73
CA GLY A 101 -1.68 16.93 1.95
C GLY A 101 -0.29 16.66 2.56
N THR A 102 0.02 15.41 2.89
CA THR A 102 1.34 15.01 3.39
C THR A 102 2.20 14.43 2.26
N LYS A 103 3.48 14.79 2.25
CA LYS A 103 4.45 14.28 1.27
C LYS A 103 5.23 13.11 1.84
N GLY A 104 5.35 12.04 1.07
CA GLY A 104 6.11 10.85 1.42
C GLY A 104 7.04 10.39 0.30
N SER A 105 7.94 9.47 0.63
CA SER A 105 8.85 8.86 -0.31
C SER A 105 8.92 7.34 -0.11
N MET A 106 8.98 6.61 -1.23
CA MET A 106 9.18 5.16 -1.27
C MET A 106 10.63 4.78 -1.64
N ASP A 107 11.59 5.68 -1.44
CA ASP A 107 12.99 5.40 -1.76
C ASP A 107 13.55 4.22 -0.95
N ASN A 108 13.22 4.18 0.31
CA ASN A 108 13.61 3.11 1.23
C ASN A 108 12.63 3.02 2.41
N TRP A 109 12.78 1.98 3.23
CA TRP A 109 11.93 1.74 4.39
C TRP A 109 12.00 2.84 5.46
N GLN A 110 13.15 3.51 5.58
CA GLN A 110 13.35 4.61 6.54
C GLN A 110 12.51 5.83 6.15
N THR A 111 12.55 6.24 4.87
CA THR A 111 11.77 7.38 4.39
C THR A 111 10.27 7.11 4.41
N TYR A 112 9.86 5.90 4.03
CA TYR A 112 8.46 5.49 4.12
C TYR A 112 7.98 5.38 5.56
N GLY A 113 8.79 4.80 6.45
CA GLY A 113 8.50 4.70 7.87
C GLY A 113 8.43 6.06 8.56
N ALA A 114 9.30 7.00 8.20
CA ALA A 114 9.25 8.36 8.71
C ALA A 114 7.93 9.07 8.32
N TRP A 115 7.47 8.90 7.09
CA TRP A 115 6.17 9.40 6.65
C TRP A 115 5.02 8.77 7.44
N GLN A 116 5.02 7.45 7.62
CA GLN A 116 4.03 6.74 8.43
C GLN A 116 4.02 7.25 9.88
N TYR A 117 5.19 7.47 10.46
CA TYR A 117 5.31 7.98 11.81
C TYR A 117 4.73 9.39 11.95
N GLN A 118 4.92 10.26 10.95
CA GLN A 118 4.31 11.59 10.93
C GLN A 118 2.77 11.55 10.97
N LEU A 119 2.16 10.59 10.29
CA LEU A 119 0.69 10.40 10.34
C LEU A 119 0.18 10.02 11.73
N LEU A 120 1.01 9.36 12.53
CA LEU A 120 0.68 8.89 13.88
C LEU A 120 1.07 9.90 14.97
N ASN A 121 1.90 10.88 14.62
CA ASN A 121 2.42 11.84 15.60
C ASN A 121 1.28 12.61 16.30
N GLY A 122 1.31 12.60 17.64
CA GLY A 122 0.31 13.27 18.48
C GLY A 122 -1.02 12.55 18.60
N ARG A 123 -1.23 11.38 17.93
CA ARG A 123 -2.48 10.62 18.01
C ARG A 123 -2.56 9.69 19.23
N ASP A 124 -1.49 9.61 20.01
CA ASP A 124 -1.40 8.91 21.28
C ASP A 124 -1.79 9.78 22.49
N GLN A 125 -2.17 11.03 22.24
CA GLN A 125 -2.60 11.96 23.29
C GLN A 125 -4.01 11.60 23.77
N ILE A 126 -4.13 11.17 25.02
CA ILE A 126 -5.43 10.89 25.63
C ILE A 126 -5.96 12.13 26.34
N PRO A 127 -7.27 12.43 26.25
CA PRO A 127 -7.89 13.55 26.97
C PRO A 127 -7.64 13.47 28.47
N PRO A 128 -7.47 14.60 29.18
CA PRO A 128 -7.26 14.64 30.61
C PRO A 128 -8.31 13.86 31.41
N THR A 129 -9.59 13.98 31.05
CA THR A 129 -10.70 13.28 31.67
C THR A 129 -10.59 11.75 31.56
N LEU A 130 -10.12 11.25 30.41
CA LEU A 130 -9.86 9.84 30.24
C LEU A 130 -8.65 9.38 31.07
N LYS A 131 -7.61 10.20 31.14
CA LYS A 131 -6.44 9.91 31.97
C LYS A 131 -6.81 9.79 33.46
N GLU A 132 -7.62 10.70 33.96
CA GLU A 132 -8.12 10.68 35.34
C GLU A 132 -8.96 9.42 35.60
N GLU A 133 -9.87 9.06 34.70
CA GLU A 133 -10.70 7.86 34.81
C GLU A 133 -9.84 6.59 34.84
N LEU A 134 -8.84 6.48 33.99
CA LEU A 134 -7.92 5.35 33.97
C LEU A 134 -7.08 5.28 35.25
N GLN A 135 -6.60 6.41 35.77
CA GLN A 135 -5.90 6.48 37.05
C GLN A 135 -6.77 5.99 38.21
N ARG A 136 -8.04 6.42 38.25
CA ARG A 136 -9.01 6.00 39.25
C ARG A 136 -9.24 4.47 39.22
N ARG A 137 -9.39 3.89 38.02
CA ARG A 137 -9.63 2.45 37.84
C ARG A 137 -8.41 1.59 38.19
N THR A 138 -7.22 2.12 38.02
CA THR A 138 -5.97 1.40 38.28
C THR A 138 -5.39 1.68 39.67
N ALA A 139 -5.99 2.57 40.46
CA ALA A 139 -5.47 2.99 41.77
C ALA A 139 -5.27 1.84 42.76
N ASN A 140 -6.14 0.84 42.72
CA ASN A 140 -6.10 -0.32 43.62
C ASN A 140 -5.43 -1.57 42.97
N CYS A 141 -4.85 -1.42 41.78
CA CYS A 141 -4.15 -2.52 41.11
C CYS A 141 -2.71 -2.60 41.59
N ASN A 142 -2.33 -3.78 42.11
CA ASN A 142 -1.00 -4.04 42.70
C ASN A 142 0.01 -4.49 41.64
N THR A 143 -0.44 -5.09 40.56
CA THR A 143 0.41 -5.66 39.52
C THR A 143 0.19 -4.98 38.18
N THR A 144 1.18 -5.03 37.29
CA THR A 144 1.04 -4.55 35.91
C THR A 144 -0.08 -5.29 35.17
N TYR A 145 -0.24 -6.58 35.42
CA TYR A 145 -1.31 -7.37 34.82
C TYR A 145 -2.71 -6.87 35.20
N GLU A 146 -2.93 -6.60 36.49
CA GLU A 146 -4.21 -6.04 36.96
C GLU A 146 -4.51 -4.67 36.34
N LYS A 147 -3.49 -3.80 36.21
CA LYS A 147 -3.63 -2.51 35.52
C LYS A 147 -4.02 -2.67 34.06
N ILE A 148 -3.36 -3.57 33.34
CA ILE A 148 -3.66 -3.88 31.94
C ILE A 148 -5.11 -4.41 31.82
N ALA A 149 -5.49 -5.36 32.69
CA ALA A 149 -6.82 -5.94 32.69
C ALA A 149 -7.92 -4.87 32.96
N ALA A 150 -7.70 -3.98 33.91
CA ALA A 150 -8.63 -2.89 34.23
C ALA A 150 -8.81 -1.92 33.07
N VAL A 151 -7.71 -1.52 32.41
CA VAL A 151 -7.76 -0.65 31.22
C VAL A 151 -8.44 -1.34 30.04
N TYR A 152 -8.13 -2.62 29.80
CA TYR A 152 -8.77 -3.40 28.74
C TYR A 152 -10.28 -3.57 28.96
N GLN A 153 -10.70 -3.88 30.19
CA GLN A 153 -12.12 -3.98 30.53
C GLN A 153 -12.86 -2.64 30.32
N TYR A 154 -12.22 -1.52 30.68
CA TYR A 154 -12.77 -0.20 30.41
C TYR A 154 -12.96 0.01 28.91
N LEU A 155 -11.93 -0.24 28.10
CA LEU A 155 -12.00 -0.12 26.65
C LEU A 155 -13.14 -0.99 26.09
N ALA A 156 -13.21 -2.26 26.47
CA ALA A 156 -14.21 -3.21 25.99
C ALA A 156 -15.66 -2.81 26.38
N SER A 157 -15.84 -2.16 27.53
CA SER A 157 -17.16 -1.74 28.03
C SER A 157 -17.64 -0.39 27.46
N THR A 158 -16.71 0.47 27.05
CA THR A 158 -17.02 1.84 26.60
C THR A 158 -16.94 2.03 25.09
N THR A 159 -16.32 1.08 24.37
CA THR A 159 -16.17 1.14 22.93
C THR A 159 -16.87 -0.04 22.25
N ARG A 160 -17.23 0.17 21.00
CA ARG A 160 -17.76 -0.89 20.12
C ARG A 160 -16.85 -1.04 18.92
N TYR A 161 -16.47 -2.27 18.61
CA TYR A 161 -15.74 -2.53 17.37
C TYR A 161 -16.62 -2.17 16.17
N VAL A 162 -16.09 -1.32 15.31
CA VAL A 162 -16.72 -0.94 14.04
C VAL A 162 -15.68 -1.15 12.94
N SER A 163 -15.98 -2.00 11.98
CA SER A 163 -15.12 -2.16 10.79
C SER A 163 -15.63 -1.26 9.68
N ILE A 164 -14.94 -0.15 9.45
CA ILE A 164 -15.19 0.74 8.33
C ILE A 164 -13.94 0.74 7.46
N GLN A 165 -14.12 0.39 6.19
CA GLN A 165 -13.02 0.30 5.22
C GLN A 165 -12.74 1.68 4.60
N LEU A 166 -12.22 2.60 5.39
CA LEU A 166 -11.88 3.96 4.93
C LEU A 166 -10.47 4.04 4.30
N GLY A 167 -9.73 2.92 4.28
CA GLY A 167 -8.33 2.95 3.86
C GLY A 167 -7.51 3.90 4.72
N ILE A 168 -6.57 4.61 4.10
CA ILE A 168 -5.71 5.59 4.80
C ILE A 168 -6.50 6.87 5.15
N GLY A 169 -7.62 7.16 4.47
CA GLY A 169 -8.50 8.30 4.77
C GLY A 169 -9.09 8.29 6.19
N GLY A 170 -9.00 7.17 6.92
CA GLY A 170 -9.37 7.09 8.34
C GLY A 170 -8.40 7.77 9.31
N LEU A 171 -7.36 8.41 8.81
CA LEU A 171 -6.38 9.16 9.62
C LEU A 171 -6.68 10.67 9.73
N GLN A 172 -7.81 11.12 9.18
CA GLN A 172 -8.27 12.51 9.32
C GLN A 172 -8.83 12.78 10.71
#